data_be2da33653115576e45a644d0e367cf5
#
_entry.id   be2da33653115576e45a644d0e367cf5
#
_cell.length_a   1.000
_cell.length_b   1.000
_cell.length_c   1.000
_cell.angle_alpha   90.00
_cell.angle_beta   90.00
_cell.angle_gamma   90.00
#
_symmetry.space_group_name_H-M   'P 1'
#
loop_
_entity.id
_entity.type
_entity.pdbx_description
1 polymer ?
#
loop_
_entity_poly.entity_id
_entity_poly.type
_entity_poly.pdbx_seq_one_letter_code
_entity_poly.pdbx_strand_id
1 'polypeptide(L)'
;MRVKEFHVLKDVNDLLLFATKQRKLFHEAKVVVYKNSGYNQDELMVLRDAYGFGTDKDLSINYEVHYWDIYNGIEDGPHEFINPWHLESNYLEHPPVSGIWEMTSYGLGGGEGGFIDMGRLYEKLPDDLKEYAENTYTVSLPNWFPIDREHFRKVVGTSNRPFLYPVNDPAPGGFPGQQYVNVFPHPLVQEHPVTGQKVIRTITELPVGDFGQQREIYLDDSDMKGEFTGWLNQELSNPENQMWLEWGRGDVVLIDLFSVCHSVKWLEEKEDEPQRVLQNQLWFEPGAK
;
A
#
# COMPACT_ATOMS: atom_id res chain seq x y z
N MET A 1 13.13 10.10 -2.63
CA MET A 1 13.50 8.75 -2.17
C MET A 1 14.61 8.23 -3.05
N ARG A 2 15.56 7.45 -2.53
CA ARG A 2 16.57 6.79 -3.37
C ARG A 2 16.40 5.30 -3.15
N VAL A 3 16.14 4.54 -4.22
CA VAL A 3 16.25 3.08 -4.17
C VAL A 3 17.69 2.74 -3.86
N LYS A 4 17.89 1.88 -2.88
CA LYS A 4 19.19 1.24 -2.67
C LYS A 4 19.10 -0.15 -3.26
N GLU A 5 19.74 -0.33 -4.41
CA GLU A 5 19.95 -1.65 -4.98
C GLU A 5 21.09 -2.32 -4.23
N PHE A 6 20.87 -3.55 -3.81
CA PHE A 6 21.88 -4.37 -3.14
C PHE A 6 22.24 -5.55 -4.01
N HIS A 7 23.53 -5.93 -3.94
CA HIS A 7 23.97 -7.16 -4.58
C HIS A 7 23.40 -8.37 -3.85
N VAL A 8 23.00 -9.35 -4.64
CA VAL A 8 22.49 -10.64 -4.12
C VAL A 8 23.55 -11.31 -3.25
N LEU A 9 23.15 -11.65 -2.05
CA LEU A 9 23.95 -12.49 -1.15
C LEU A 9 23.50 -13.94 -1.33
N LYS A 10 24.43 -14.82 -1.67
CA LYS A 10 24.12 -16.23 -1.99
C LYS A 10 24.14 -17.15 -0.77
N ASP A 11 24.67 -16.71 0.37
CA ASP A 11 24.75 -17.48 1.61
C ASP A 11 23.72 -16.97 2.62
N VAL A 12 22.94 -17.87 3.21
CA VAL A 12 21.94 -17.53 4.23
C VAL A 12 22.58 -16.85 5.46
N ASN A 13 23.80 -17.21 5.83
CA ASN A 13 24.52 -16.55 6.91
C ASN A 13 24.93 -15.12 6.54
N ASP A 14 25.30 -14.90 5.29
CA ASP A 14 25.60 -13.57 4.78
C ASP A 14 24.33 -12.73 4.70
N LEU A 15 23.19 -13.32 4.34
CA LEU A 15 21.87 -12.68 4.34
C LEU A 15 21.52 -12.13 5.72
N LEU A 16 21.61 -12.96 6.77
CA LEU A 16 21.34 -12.56 8.16
C LEU A 16 22.25 -11.41 8.61
N LEU A 17 23.55 -11.53 8.36
CA LEU A 17 24.53 -10.52 8.76
C LEU A 17 24.31 -9.21 7.98
N PHE A 18 24.04 -9.33 6.70
CA PHE A 18 23.80 -8.18 5.83
C PHE A 18 22.49 -7.48 6.17
N ALA A 19 21.39 -8.21 6.30
CA ALA A 19 20.07 -7.66 6.62
C ALA A 19 20.08 -6.94 7.99
N THR A 20 20.73 -7.51 9.01
CA THR A 20 20.88 -6.86 10.31
C THR A 20 21.58 -5.50 10.18
N LYS A 21 22.61 -5.39 9.35
CA LYS A 21 23.28 -4.12 9.05
C LYS A 21 22.40 -3.17 8.24
N GLN A 22 21.55 -3.71 7.38
CA GLN A 22 20.69 -2.93 6.49
C GLN A 22 19.37 -2.51 7.15
N ARG A 23 19.01 -3.06 8.32
CA ARG A 23 17.77 -2.72 9.00
C ARG A 23 17.58 -1.21 9.22
N LYS A 24 18.62 -0.53 9.65
CA LYS A 24 18.62 0.92 9.77
C LYS A 24 18.41 1.61 8.41
N LEU A 25 19.13 1.10 7.39
CA LEU A 25 19.02 1.63 6.03
C LEU A 25 17.63 1.38 5.41
N PHE A 26 16.96 0.30 5.79
CA PHE A 26 15.59 0.03 5.36
C PHE A 26 14.63 1.14 5.81
N HIS A 27 14.64 1.49 7.08
CA HIS A 27 13.79 2.58 7.60
C HIS A 27 14.13 3.96 7.01
N GLU A 28 15.39 4.18 6.62
CA GLU A 28 15.81 5.39 5.92
C GLU A 28 15.42 5.36 4.42
N ALA A 29 15.57 4.21 3.77
CA ALA A 29 15.29 4.03 2.35
C ALA A 29 13.82 3.78 2.05
N LYS A 30 13.12 3.07 2.97
CA LYS A 30 11.73 2.62 2.90
C LYS A 30 11.44 1.58 1.83
N VAL A 31 12.27 1.49 0.80
CA VAL A 31 12.21 0.46 -0.24
C VAL A 31 13.61 -0.06 -0.49
N VAL A 32 13.79 -1.37 -0.36
CA VAL A 32 15.06 -2.06 -0.60
C VAL A 32 14.84 -3.13 -1.66
N VAL A 33 15.66 -3.14 -2.69
CA VAL A 33 15.52 -4.05 -3.84
C VAL A 33 16.71 -4.99 -3.93
N TYR A 34 16.44 -6.28 -3.99
CA TYR A 34 17.40 -7.33 -4.30
C TYR A 34 17.14 -7.80 -5.73
N LYS A 35 17.92 -7.32 -6.67
CA LYS A 35 17.76 -7.63 -8.10
C LYS A 35 18.17 -9.07 -8.38
N ASN A 36 17.28 -9.81 -9.08
CA ASN A 36 17.51 -11.19 -9.52
C ASN A 36 18.06 -12.08 -8.40
N SER A 37 17.46 -11.99 -7.23
CA SER A 37 17.94 -12.67 -6.04
C SER A 37 17.87 -14.18 -6.15
N GLY A 38 16.80 -14.69 -6.77
CA GLY A 38 16.52 -16.11 -6.86
C GLY A 38 16.30 -16.77 -5.48
N TYR A 39 15.92 -15.98 -4.48
CA TYR A 39 15.64 -16.48 -3.14
C TYR A 39 14.49 -17.46 -3.15
N ASN A 40 14.63 -18.55 -2.42
CA ASN A 40 13.53 -19.46 -2.13
C ASN A 40 12.73 -18.98 -0.89
N GLN A 41 11.63 -19.65 -0.60
CA GLN A 41 10.75 -19.25 0.51
C GLN A 41 11.46 -19.28 1.88
N ASP A 42 12.36 -20.23 2.12
CA ASP A 42 13.11 -20.31 3.38
C ASP A 42 14.07 -19.12 3.51
N GLU A 43 14.72 -18.72 2.43
CA GLU A 43 15.60 -17.54 2.39
C GLU A 43 14.82 -16.23 2.57
N LEU A 44 13.61 -16.12 2.02
CA LEU A 44 12.72 -14.99 2.28
C LEU A 44 12.30 -14.92 3.74
N MET A 45 12.03 -16.05 4.39
CA MET A 45 11.73 -16.09 5.83
C MET A 45 12.94 -15.65 6.66
N VAL A 46 14.15 -16.06 6.30
CA VAL A 46 15.39 -15.58 6.94
C VAL A 46 15.55 -14.06 6.76
N LEU A 47 15.29 -13.57 5.57
CA LEU A 47 15.34 -12.13 5.27
C LEU A 47 14.32 -11.35 6.13
N ARG A 48 13.08 -11.83 6.23
CA ARG A 48 12.05 -11.29 7.11
C ARG A 48 12.54 -11.16 8.56
N ASP A 49 13.04 -12.27 9.12
CA ASP A 49 13.48 -12.33 10.52
C ASP A 49 14.66 -11.38 10.77
N ALA A 50 15.58 -11.29 9.82
CA ALA A 50 16.72 -10.40 9.89
C ALA A 50 16.33 -8.91 9.89
N TYR A 51 15.29 -8.55 9.13
CA TYR A 51 14.72 -7.18 9.14
C TYR A 51 13.82 -6.95 10.36
N GLY A 52 13.47 -8.00 11.10
CA GLY A 52 12.66 -7.91 12.32
C GLY A 52 11.18 -7.64 12.04
N PHE A 53 10.70 -8.08 10.89
CA PHE A 53 9.30 -8.01 10.50
C PHE A 53 8.48 -9.13 11.16
N GLY A 54 8.54 -9.23 12.46
CA GLY A 54 7.73 -10.14 13.26
C GLY A 54 8.05 -11.62 13.09
N THR A 55 8.20 -12.32 14.20
CA THR A 55 8.34 -13.78 14.22
C THR A 55 7.01 -14.49 14.40
N ASP A 56 5.92 -13.73 14.62
CA ASP A 56 4.60 -14.29 14.83
C ASP A 56 3.96 -14.62 13.48
N LYS A 57 3.88 -15.93 13.20
CA LYS A 57 3.28 -16.44 11.97
C LYS A 57 1.79 -16.07 11.82
N ASP A 58 1.13 -15.77 12.93
CA ASP A 58 -0.29 -15.38 12.96
C ASP A 58 -0.51 -13.95 12.49
N LEU A 59 0.56 -13.17 12.30
CA LEU A 59 0.53 -11.78 11.86
C LEU A 59 1.05 -11.58 10.42
N SER A 60 1.18 -12.65 9.64
CA SER A 60 1.59 -12.57 8.24
C SER A 60 0.50 -13.11 7.30
N ILE A 61 0.29 -12.38 6.21
CA ILE A 61 -0.57 -12.82 5.10
C ILE A 61 0.33 -13.05 3.90
N ASN A 62 0.24 -14.27 3.33
CA ASN A 62 0.92 -14.61 2.09
C ASN A 62 -0.11 -14.81 0.99
N TYR A 63 0.06 -14.15 -0.14
CA TYR A 63 -0.80 -14.31 -1.30
C TYR A 63 -0.06 -14.01 -2.60
N GLU A 64 -0.50 -14.66 -3.66
CA GLU A 64 -0.05 -14.35 -5.01
C GLU A 64 -0.95 -13.28 -5.63
N VAL A 65 -0.34 -12.31 -6.29
CA VAL A 65 -1.04 -11.31 -7.08
C VAL A 65 -0.76 -11.61 -8.54
N HIS A 66 -1.75 -12.12 -9.22
CA HIS A 66 -1.71 -12.28 -10.67
C HIS A 66 -2.14 -10.98 -11.34
N TYR A 67 -1.57 -10.70 -12.50
CA TYR A 67 -1.96 -9.54 -13.30
C TYR A 67 -3.47 -9.47 -13.53
N TRP A 68 -4.09 -10.62 -13.82
CA TRP A 68 -5.53 -10.73 -14.04
C TRP A 68 -6.40 -10.36 -12.85
N ASP A 69 -5.93 -10.58 -11.64
CA ASP A 69 -6.68 -10.24 -10.43
C ASP A 69 -6.78 -8.72 -10.25
N ILE A 70 -5.78 -7.99 -10.75
CA ILE A 70 -5.75 -6.53 -10.77
C ILE A 70 -6.55 -5.99 -11.97
N TYR A 71 -6.49 -6.69 -13.10
CA TYR A 71 -7.08 -6.28 -14.38
C TYR A 71 -8.58 -6.53 -14.47
N ASN A 72 -9.11 -7.53 -13.76
CA ASN A 72 -10.53 -7.90 -13.79
C ASN A 72 -11.43 -6.73 -13.33
N GLY A 73 -11.92 -5.94 -14.27
CA GLY A 73 -12.79 -4.80 -14.04
C GLY A 73 -12.39 -3.53 -14.79
N ILE A 74 -11.29 -3.58 -15.56
CA ILE A 74 -10.87 -2.49 -16.44
C ILE A 74 -11.34 -2.81 -17.86
N GLU A 75 -12.55 -2.36 -18.22
CA GLU A 75 -13.13 -2.70 -19.54
C GLU A 75 -12.55 -1.87 -20.70
N ASP A 76 -11.97 -0.70 -20.42
CA ASP A 76 -11.52 0.27 -21.44
C ASP A 76 -10.04 0.66 -21.26
N GLY A 77 -9.11 -0.21 -21.60
CA GLY A 77 -7.66 0.12 -21.60
C GLY A 77 -7.16 0.74 -22.91
N PRO A 78 -5.93 1.28 -22.98
CA PRO A 78 -4.96 1.33 -21.89
C PRO A 78 -5.13 2.55 -20.98
N HIS A 79 -4.95 2.36 -19.68
CA HIS A 79 -4.88 3.40 -18.67
C HIS A 79 -3.42 3.67 -18.27
N GLU A 80 -3.15 4.78 -17.60
CA GLU A 80 -1.80 5.08 -17.09
C GLU A 80 -1.38 4.05 -16.02
N PHE A 81 -2.33 3.61 -15.20
CA PHE A 81 -2.10 2.65 -14.11
C PHE A 81 -3.11 1.50 -14.17
N ILE A 82 -2.63 0.29 -13.87
CA ILE A 82 -3.49 -0.86 -13.55
C ILE A 82 -4.00 -0.72 -12.11
N ASN A 83 -3.12 -0.29 -11.21
CA ASN A 83 -3.44 -0.05 -9.83
C ASN A 83 -2.94 1.35 -9.45
N PRO A 84 -3.83 2.35 -9.29
CA PRO A 84 -3.44 3.70 -8.95
C PRO A 84 -2.82 3.78 -7.55
N TRP A 85 -2.31 4.95 -7.20
CA TRP A 85 -1.69 5.20 -5.89
C TRP A 85 -2.60 4.80 -4.74
N HIS A 86 -2.11 3.92 -3.85
CA HIS A 86 -2.83 3.41 -2.70
C HIS A 86 -1.89 3.08 -1.54
N LEU A 87 -2.47 2.91 -0.35
CA LEU A 87 -1.81 2.41 0.84
C LEU A 87 -2.28 0.99 1.09
N GLU A 88 -1.35 0.05 1.28
CA GLU A 88 -1.68 -1.36 1.41
C GLU A 88 -2.66 -1.63 2.55
N SER A 89 -3.82 -2.20 2.20
CA SER A 89 -4.86 -2.65 3.14
C SER A 89 -5.24 -1.63 4.23
N ASN A 90 -5.20 -0.32 3.91
CA ASN A 90 -5.46 0.77 4.87
C ASN A 90 -6.90 0.77 5.44
N TYR A 91 -7.77 -0.11 4.94
CA TYR A 91 -9.11 -0.35 5.45
C TYR A 91 -9.17 -1.28 6.68
N LEU A 92 -8.06 -1.91 7.05
CA LEU A 92 -7.98 -2.76 8.24
C LEU A 92 -7.83 -1.90 9.50
N GLU A 93 -8.24 -2.43 10.65
CA GLU A 93 -8.01 -1.79 11.96
C GLU A 93 -6.52 -1.55 12.20
N HIS A 94 -5.71 -2.54 11.86
CA HIS A 94 -4.26 -2.51 11.91
C HIS A 94 -3.70 -2.85 10.53
N PRO A 95 -3.46 -1.85 9.66
CA PRO A 95 -2.86 -2.09 8.35
C PRO A 95 -1.45 -2.68 8.46
N PRO A 96 -0.98 -3.43 7.45
CA PRO A 96 0.37 -3.96 7.45
C PRO A 96 1.41 -2.83 7.49
N VAL A 97 2.48 -3.05 8.24
CA VAL A 97 3.56 -2.08 8.42
C VAL A 97 4.72 -2.28 7.46
N SER A 98 4.89 -3.51 6.98
CA SER A 98 5.95 -3.86 6.03
C SER A 98 5.56 -5.05 5.18
N GLY A 99 6.27 -5.25 4.08
CA GLY A 99 6.08 -6.37 3.17
C GLY A 99 7.35 -6.78 2.46
N ILE A 100 7.35 -8.03 1.98
CA ILE A 100 8.30 -8.52 0.99
C ILE A 100 7.51 -8.93 -0.24
N TRP A 101 7.93 -8.42 -1.38
CA TRP A 101 7.38 -8.74 -2.68
C TRP A 101 8.42 -9.45 -3.52
N GLU A 102 8.08 -10.61 -4.06
CA GLU A 102 8.90 -11.36 -4.98
C GLU A 102 8.24 -11.44 -6.35
N MET A 103 8.96 -11.03 -7.39
CA MET A 103 8.53 -11.18 -8.77
C MET A 103 8.87 -12.59 -9.27
N THR A 104 7.94 -13.52 -9.14
CA THR A 104 8.15 -14.93 -9.52
C THR A 104 8.02 -15.17 -11.02
N SER A 105 7.19 -14.39 -11.71
CA SER A 105 7.02 -14.41 -13.14
C SER A 105 6.87 -12.99 -13.69
N TYR A 106 7.56 -12.67 -14.76
CA TYR A 106 7.53 -11.35 -15.38
C TYR A 106 7.69 -11.46 -16.90
N GLY A 107 6.69 -10.98 -17.63
CA GLY A 107 6.76 -10.76 -19.07
C GLY A 107 7.48 -9.45 -19.38
N LEU A 108 7.88 -9.26 -20.62
CA LEU A 108 8.63 -8.09 -21.04
C LEU A 108 7.69 -6.89 -21.29
N GLY A 109 7.93 -5.79 -20.57
CA GLY A 109 7.39 -4.46 -20.85
C GLY A 109 6.21 -4.01 -19.97
N GLY A 110 6.40 -2.90 -19.30
CA GLY A 110 5.40 -2.26 -18.44
C GLY A 110 5.25 -2.89 -17.05
N GLY A 111 4.24 -2.50 -16.33
CA GLY A 111 3.95 -3.02 -14.98
C GLY A 111 4.96 -2.60 -13.91
N GLU A 112 5.68 -1.50 -14.14
CA GLU A 112 6.60 -0.95 -13.14
C GLU A 112 5.88 -0.66 -11.84
N GLY A 113 6.54 -0.97 -10.73
CA GLY A 113 6.09 -0.60 -9.40
C GLY A 113 6.45 0.84 -9.08
N GLY A 114 5.46 1.64 -8.71
CA GLY A 114 5.65 3.02 -8.27
C GLY A 114 5.65 3.13 -6.75
N PHE A 115 6.46 4.05 -6.21
CA PHE A 115 6.57 4.28 -4.77
C PHE A 115 6.69 5.77 -4.47
N ILE A 116 5.97 6.24 -3.44
CA ILE A 116 6.03 7.61 -2.92
C ILE A 116 6.21 7.56 -1.40
N ASP A 117 7.18 8.32 -0.90
CA ASP A 117 7.43 8.47 0.54
C ASP A 117 6.45 9.47 1.16
N MET A 118 5.43 8.96 1.85
CA MET A 118 4.37 9.76 2.46
C MET A 118 4.84 10.52 3.71
N GLY A 119 5.91 10.07 4.36
CA GLY A 119 6.55 10.83 5.44
C GLY A 119 7.28 12.06 4.90
N ARG A 120 7.94 11.94 3.74
CA ARG A 120 8.54 13.09 3.07
C ARG A 120 7.49 14.08 2.55
N LEU A 121 6.32 13.60 2.12
CA LEU A 121 5.22 14.49 1.76
C LEU A 121 4.70 15.23 2.98
N TYR A 122 4.57 14.57 4.14
CA TYR A 122 4.21 15.26 5.37
C TYR A 122 5.19 16.40 5.74
N GLU A 123 6.50 16.20 5.55
CA GLU A 123 7.50 17.24 5.80
C GLU A 123 7.30 18.47 4.91
N LYS A 124 6.82 18.28 3.68
CA LYS A 124 6.54 19.36 2.71
C LYS A 124 5.18 20.03 2.90
N LEU A 125 4.30 19.44 3.69
CA LEU A 125 2.94 19.94 3.87
C LEU A 125 2.98 21.36 4.47
N PRO A 126 2.24 22.33 3.93
CA PRO A 126 2.08 23.67 4.54
C PRO A 126 1.55 23.60 5.98
N ASP A 127 1.93 24.54 6.82
CA ASP A 127 1.65 24.48 8.26
C ASP A 127 0.16 24.47 8.59
N ASP A 128 -0.66 25.22 7.87
CA ASP A 128 -2.13 25.22 7.98
C ASP A 128 -2.74 23.88 7.59
N LEU A 129 -2.22 23.25 6.54
CA LEU A 129 -2.63 21.91 6.12
C LEU A 129 -2.11 20.83 7.06
N LYS A 130 -0.96 21.02 7.75
CA LYS A 130 -0.50 20.13 8.81
C LYS A 130 -1.46 20.11 9.98
N GLU A 131 -1.86 21.31 10.46
CA GLU A 131 -2.84 21.42 11.55
C GLU A 131 -4.16 20.73 11.19
N TYR A 132 -4.64 20.93 9.97
CA TYR A 132 -5.83 20.23 9.47
C TYR A 132 -5.65 18.71 9.46
N ALA A 133 -4.58 18.20 8.85
CA ALA A 133 -4.35 16.78 8.66
C ALA A 133 -4.12 16.02 9.99
N GLU A 134 -3.48 16.66 10.96
CA GLU A 134 -3.25 16.08 12.30
C GLU A 134 -4.53 15.96 13.13
N ASN A 135 -5.56 16.75 12.82
CA ASN A 135 -6.83 16.76 13.55
C ASN A 135 -8.00 16.09 12.80
N THR A 136 -7.74 15.57 11.61
CA THR A 136 -8.77 15.01 10.75
C THR A 136 -8.61 13.49 10.60
N TYR A 137 -9.72 12.81 10.33
CA TYR A 137 -9.80 11.37 10.13
C TYR A 137 -10.34 11.04 8.75
N THR A 138 -9.93 9.88 8.25
CA THR A 138 -10.46 9.28 7.03
C THR A 138 -10.88 7.84 7.29
N VAL A 139 -11.72 7.33 6.41
CA VAL A 139 -12.09 5.92 6.35
C VAL A 139 -11.66 5.40 4.99
N SER A 140 -10.82 4.38 5.01
CA SER A 140 -10.50 3.59 3.82
C SER A 140 -11.47 2.44 3.69
N LEU A 141 -11.95 2.19 2.49
CA LEU A 141 -12.84 1.06 2.20
C LEU A 141 -12.35 0.33 0.96
N PRO A 142 -12.44 -1.02 0.94
CA PRO A 142 -12.12 -1.77 -0.27
C PRO A 142 -12.97 -1.28 -1.45
N ASN A 143 -12.40 -1.23 -2.65
CA ASN A 143 -13.09 -0.70 -3.83
C ASN A 143 -14.35 -1.48 -4.22
N TRP A 144 -14.36 -2.79 -3.95
CA TRP A 144 -15.51 -3.67 -4.19
C TRP A 144 -16.68 -3.44 -3.22
N PHE A 145 -16.50 -2.56 -2.23
CA PHE A 145 -17.53 -2.28 -1.24
C PHE A 145 -18.56 -1.28 -1.79
N PRO A 146 -19.83 -1.67 -1.96
CA PRO A 146 -20.86 -0.77 -2.48
C PRO A 146 -21.24 0.26 -1.42
N ILE A 147 -20.88 1.53 -1.64
CA ILE A 147 -21.25 2.61 -0.74
C ILE A 147 -21.97 3.71 -1.50
N ASP A 148 -23.09 4.15 -0.91
CA ASP A 148 -23.57 5.49 -1.09
C ASP A 148 -22.77 6.42 -0.16
N ARG A 149 -21.86 7.23 -0.71
CA ARG A 149 -20.99 8.14 0.04
C ARG A 149 -21.78 9.13 0.90
N GLU A 150 -22.90 9.63 0.39
CA GLU A 150 -23.73 10.58 1.12
C GLU A 150 -24.42 9.91 2.30
N HIS A 151 -24.96 8.73 2.09
CA HIS A 151 -25.54 7.94 3.17
C HIS A 151 -24.47 7.55 4.21
N PHE A 152 -23.31 7.11 3.74
CA PHE A 152 -22.18 6.76 4.62
C PHE A 152 -21.78 7.92 5.51
N ARG A 153 -21.57 9.12 4.97
CA ARG A 153 -21.23 10.32 5.74
C ARG A 153 -22.32 10.69 6.74
N LYS A 154 -23.60 10.51 6.41
CA LYS A 154 -24.71 10.73 7.36
C LYS A 154 -24.70 9.74 8.53
N VAL A 155 -24.33 8.49 8.27
CA VAL A 155 -24.28 7.44 9.30
C VAL A 155 -23.07 7.59 10.20
N VAL A 156 -21.91 7.82 9.60
CA VAL A 156 -20.61 7.91 10.31
C VAL A 156 -20.46 9.24 11.02
N GLY A 157 -20.95 10.32 10.40
CA GLY A 157 -20.71 11.68 10.89
C GLY A 157 -19.20 11.96 11.00
N THR A 158 -18.79 12.60 12.07
CA THR A 158 -17.39 12.90 12.41
C THR A 158 -16.82 11.94 13.45
N SER A 159 -17.42 10.76 13.63
CA SER A 159 -16.97 9.81 14.64
C SER A 159 -15.61 9.19 14.26
N ASN A 160 -14.66 9.29 15.16
CA ASN A 160 -13.35 8.64 15.07
C ASN A 160 -13.31 7.25 15.74
N ARG A 161 -14.47 6.63 15.97
CA ARG A 161 -14.57 5.30 16.61
C ARG A 161 -14.93 4.26 15.56
N PRO A 162 -14.42 3.02 15.69
CA PRO A 162 -14.86 1.90 14.88
C PRO A 162 -16.39 1.71 14.96
N PHE A 163 -16.98 1.36 13.83
CA PHE A 163 -18.44 1.14 13.76
C PHE A 163 -18.76 0.04 12.75
N LEU A 164 -19.98 -0.52 12.87
CA LEU A 164 -20.51 -1.50 11.92
C LEU A 164 -21.37 -0.77 10.89
N TYR A 165 -20.96 -0.89 9.62
CA TYR A 165 -21.73 -0.36 8.50
C TYR A 165 -22.61 -1.45 7.89
N PRO A 166 -23.94 -1.25 7.72
CA PRO A 166 -24.82 -2.22 7.11
C PRO A 166 -24.54 -2.33 5.60
N VAL A 167 -24.40 -3.56 5.09
CA VAL A 167 -24.26 -3.86 3.68
C VAL A 167 -25.59 -4.37 3.17
N ASN A 168 -26.30 -3.56 2.38
CA ASN A 168 -27.63 -3.93 1.88
C ASN A 168 -27.58 -4.85 0.66
N ASP A 169 -26.40 -4.98 0.00
CA ASP A 169 -26.24 -5.83 -1.16
C ASP A 169 -24.82 -6.42 -1.18
N PRO A 170 -24.66 -7.76 -1.22
CA PRO A 170 -23.32 -8.32 -1.33
C PRO A 170 -22.73 -7.95 -2.69
N ALA A 171 -21.65 -7.17 -2.67
CA ALA A 171 -20.90 -6.85 -3.87
C ALA A 171 -20.42 -8.12 -4.59
N PRO A 172 -20.24 -8.08 -5.90
CA PRO A 172 -19.55 -9.14 -6.62
C PRO A 172 -18.18 -9.39 -5.98
N GLY A 173 -17.97 -10.58 -5.41
CA GLY A 173 -16.76 -10.91 -4.65
C GLY A 173 -16.84 -10.73 -3.12
N GLY A 174 -17.91 -10.14 -2.59
CA GLY A 174 -18.18 -10.11 -1.14
C GLY A 174 -18.57 -11.49 -0.60
N PHE A 175 -18.34 -11.70 0.70
CA PHE A 175 -18.73 -12.94 1.35
C PHE A 175 -20.26 -13.06 1.39
N PRO A 176 -20.85 -14.12 0.80
CA PRO A 176 -22.30 -14.31 0.83
C PRO A 176 -22.82 -14.32 2.27
N GLY A 177 -23.83 -13.49 2.54
CA GLY A 177 -24.48 -13.42 3.85
C GLY A 177 -23.87 -12.44 4.85
N GLN A 178 -22.84 -11.68 4.49
CA GLN A 178 -22.31 -10.61 5.35
C GLN A 178 -23.27 -9.41 5.32
N GLN A 179 -23.87 -9.11 6.46
CA GLN A 179 -24.84 -8.01 6.59
C GLN A 179 -24.19 -6.71 7.09
N TYR A 180 -22.99 -6.80 7.65
CA TYR A 180 -22.26 -5.67 8.23
C TYR A 180 -20.77 -5.79 7.97
N VAL A 181 -20.09 -4.65 7.86
CA VAL A 181 -18.64 -4.54 7.75
C VAL A 181 -18.12 -3.67 8.88
N ASN A 182 -17.01 -4.10 9.48
CA ASN A 182 -16.26 -3.24 10.40
C ASN A 182 -15.60 -2.13 9.61
N VAL A 183 -15.77 -0.90 10.07
CA VAL A 183 -15.17 0.29 9.49
C VAL A 183 -14.31 0.95 10.55
N PHE A 184 -13.08 1.27 10.17
CA PHE A 184 -12.06 1.82 11.05
C PHE A 184 -11.64 3.21 10.58
N PRO A 185 -12.08 4.29 11.27
CA PRO A 185 -11.54 5.62 11.04
C PRO A 185 -10.08 5.70 11.47
N HIS A 186 -9.24 6.22 10.58
CA HIS A 186 -7.82 6.45 10.83
C HIS A 186 -7.49 7.94 10.79
N PRO A 187 -6.60 8.45 11.67
CA PRO A 187 -6.06 9.80 11.53
C PRO A 187 -5.37 9.94 10.15
N LEU A 188 -5.53 11.12 9.50
CA LEU A 188 -4.84 11.39 8.24
C LEU A 188 -3.32 11.36 8.41
N VAL A 189 -2.82 11.74 9.59
CA VAL A 189 -1.40 11.68 9.94
C VAL A 189 -1.22 10.74 11.11
N GLN A 190 -0.28 9.81 10.96
CA GLN A 190 0.07 8.85 12.02
C GLN A 190 1.59 8.85 12.25
N GLU A 191 2.02 8.49 13.44
CA GLU A 191 3.42 8.28 13.75
C GLU A 191 3.84 6.86 13.36
N HIS A 192 4.92 6.75 12.60
CA HIS A 192 5.49 5.45 12.24
C HIS A 192 5.96 4.71 13.51
N PRO A 193 5.51 3.48 13.75
CA PRO A 193 5.70 2.79 15.02
C PRO A 193 7.17 2.53 15.40
N VAL A 194 8.05 2.44 14.41
CA VAL A 194 9.48 2.15 14.63
C VAL A 194 10.32 3.43 14.63
N THR A 195 10.03 4.38 13.72
CA THR A 195 10.87 5.57 13.52
C THR A 195 10.35 6.80 14.24
N GLY A 196 9.07 6.83 14.64
CA GLY A 196 8.39 8.01 15.17
C GLY A 196 8.16 9.12 14.13
N GLN A 197 8.49 8.88 12.86
CA GLN A 197 8.24 9.86 11.79
C GLN A 197 6.73 10.02 11.57
N LYS A 198 6.25 11.25 11.45
CA LYS A 198 4.87 11.49 11.02
C LYS A 198 4.72 11.20 9.53
N VAL A 199 3.63 10.52 9.19
CA VAL A 199 3.34 10.02 7.84
C VAL A 199 1.90 10.34 7.48
N ILE A 200 1.66 10.84 6.26
CA ILE A 200 0.32 10.97 5.71
C ILE A 200 -0.20 9.56 5.40
N ARG A 201 -1.28 9.15 6.08
CA ARG A 201 -1.88 7.81 5.95
C ARG A 201 -3.22 7.85 5.22
N THR A 202 -3.27 8.61 4.15
CA THR A 202 -4.43 8.71 3.27
C THR A 202 -3.98 8.97 1.83
N ILE A 203 -4.88 8.73 0.91
CA ILE A 203 -4.79 9.14 -0.49
C ILE A 203 -5.98 10.08 -0.80
N THR A 204 -6.05 10.56 -2.02
CA THR A 204 -7.19 11.38 -2.44
C THR A 204 -8.46 10.55 -2.63
N GLU A 205 -9.61 11.18 -2.44
CA GLU A 205 -10.89 10.55 -2.78
C GLU A 205 -10.93 10.26 -4.29
N LEU A 206 -10.92 8.98 -4.66
CA LEU A 206 -11.12 8.59 -6.05
C LEU A 206 -12.61 8.69 -6.40
N PRO A 207 -12.97 9.11 -7.62
CA PRO A 207 -14.34 9.06 -8.12
C PRO A 207 -14.94 7.65 -8.00
N VAL A 208 -16.27 7.58 -7.88
CA VAL A 208 -16.98 6.29 -7.88
C VAL A 208 -16.84 5.66 -9.26
N GLY A 209 -16.39 4.41 -9.31
CA GLY A 209 -16.17 3.66 -10.55
C GLY A 209 -14.73 3.66 -11.05
N ASP A 210 -13.84 4.47 -10.47
CA ASP A 210 -12.44 4.42 -10.83
C ASP A 210 -11.75 3.18 -10.26
N PHE A 211 -10.75 2.73 -10.99
CA PHE A 211 -9.95 1.56 -10.67
C PHE A 211 -9.06 1.86 -9.46
N GLY A 212 -8.99 0.93 -8.53
CA GLY A 212 -8.18 1.07 -7.34
C GLY A 212 -8.59 0.07 -6.25
N GLN A 213 -7.67 -0.31 -5.39
CA GLN A 213 -7.94 -1.29 -4.35
C GLN A 213 -8.76 -0.71 -3.19
N GLN A 214 -8.77 0.61 -3.02
CA GLN A 214 -9.44 1.26 -1.89
C GLN A 214 -10.02 2.63 -2.26
N ARG A 215 -10.99 3.04 -1.48
CA ARG A 215 -11.62 4.37 -1.52
C ARG A 215 -11.41 5.06 -0.19
N GLU A 216 -11.02 6.33 -0.25
CA GLU A 216 -10.89 7.17 0.92
C GLU A 216 -12.14 8.06 1.07
N ILE A 217 -12.65 8.15 2.30
CA ILE A 217 -13.74 9.03 2.67
C ILE A 217 -13.29 9.89 3.85
N TYR A 218 -13.14 11.18 3.61
CA TYR A 218 -12.77 12.13 4.65
C TYR A 218 -13.96 12.40 5.56
N LEU A 219 -13.75 12.38 6.87
CA LEU A 219 -14.81 12.62 7.86
C LEU A 219 -15.00 14.11 8.18
N ASP A 220 -14.46 14.97 7.34
CA ASP A 220 -14.60 16.42 7.40
C ASP A 220 -15.05 16.95 6.05
N ASP A 221 -15.94 17.96 6.07
CA ASP A 221 -16.51 18.62 4.89
C ASP A 221 -16.12 20.11 4.80
N SER A 222 -15.11 20.55 5.58
CA SER A 222 -14.62 21.93 5.52
C SER A 222 -13.92 22.24 4.19
N ASP A 223 -13.75 23.54 3.89
CA ASP A 223 -12.98 23.99 2.73
C ASP A 223 -11.54 23.50 2.77
N MET A 224 -10.96 23.31 3.96
CA MET A 224 -9.61 22.77 4.18
C MET A 224 -9.44 21.36 3.60
N LYS A 225 -10.51 20.55 3.56
CA LYS A 225 -10.48 19.24 2.88
C LYS A 225 -10.14 19.41 1.39
N GLY A 226 -10.79 20.36 0.72
CA GLY A 226 -10.53 20.65 -0.69
C GLY A 226 -9.11 21.12 -0.94
N GLU A 227 -8.58 21.97 -0.08
CA GLU A 227 -7.21 22.46 -0.16
C GLU A 227 -6.19 21.34 0.08
N PHE A 228 -6.40 20.52 1.11
CA PHE A 228 -5.53 19.37 1.41
C PHE A 228 -5.54 18.33 0.30
N THR A 229 -6.72 17.91 -0.19
CA THR A 229 -6.82 16.93 -1.26
C THR A 229 -6.26 17.44 -2.58
N GLY A 230 -6.44 18.74 -2.87
CA GLY A 230 -5.84 19.40 -4.04
C GLY A 230 -4.30 19.37 -3.97
N TRP A 231 -3.74 19.75 -2.83
CA TRP A 231 -2.30 19.68 -2.58
C TRP A 231 -1.78 18.24 -2.69
N LEU A 232 -2.44 17.29 -2.04
CA LEU A 232 -2.03 15.88 -2.06
C LEU A 232 -2.06 15.31 -3.49
N ASN A 233 -3.09 15.60 -4.28
CA ASN A 233 -3.16 15.23 -5.70
C ASN A 233 -1.98 15.78 -6.50
N GLN A 234 -1.63 17.04 -6.28
CA GLN A 234 -0.49 17.67 -6.94
C GLN A 234 0.81 16.96 -6.58
N GLU A 235 1.03 16.65 -5.31
CA GLU A 235 2.26 15.98 -4.85
C GLU A 235 2.33 14.51 -5.29
N LEU A 236 1.20 13.78 -5.30
CA LEU A 236 1.15 12.41 -5.83
C LEU A 236 1.42 12.35 -7.33
N SER A 237 0.99 13.37 -8.08
CA SER A 237 1.21 13.47 -9.53
C SER A 237 2.58 14.03 -9.90
N ASN A 238 3.32 14.59 -8.93
CA ASN A 238 4.63 15.17 -9.19
C ASN A 238 5.70 14.09 -9.40
N PRO A 239 6.31 13.98 -10.61
CA PRO A 239 7.34 12.97 -10.90
C PRO A 239 8.55 13.03 -9.96
N GLU A 240 8.87 14.18 -9.36
CA GLU A 240 9.98 14.30 -8.40
C GLU A 240 9.73 13.55 -7.08
N ASN A 241 8.48 13.26 -6.75
CA ASN A 241 8.11 12.47 -5.59
C ASN A 241 8.00 10.98 -5.89
N GLN A 242 7.85 10.63 -7.16
CA GLN A 242 7.65 9.28 -7.62
C GLN A 242 8.98 8.58 -7.87
N MET A 243 9.02 7.31 -7.55
CA MET A 243 10.08 6.41 -7.90
C MET A 243 9.47 5.19 -8.58
N TRP A 244 10.01 4.82 -9.73
CA TRP A 244 9.55 3.69 -10.52
C TRP A 244 10.60 2.58 -10.56
N LEU A 245 10.17 1.36 -10.28
CA LEU A 245 10.98 0.15 -10.34
C LEU A 245 10.57 -0.68 -11.55
N GLU A 246 11.51 -0.86 -12.47
CA GLU A 246 11.41 -1.89 -13.50
C GLU A 246 11.69 -3.25 -12.86
N TRP A 247 10.71 -4.14 -12.95
CA TRP A 247 10.82 -5.47 -12.39
C TRP A 247 11.64 -6.41 -13.29
N GLY A 248 12.35 -7.32 -12.64
CA GLY A 248 12.92 -8.52 -13.27
C GLY A 248 12.44 -9.77 -12.55
N ARG A 249 12.39 -10.89 -13.23
CA ARG A 249 12.09 -12.16 -12.59
C ARG A 249 13.11 -12.46 -11.48
N GLY A 250 12.63 -12.86 -10.29
CA GLY A 250 13.47 -13.11 -9.13
C GLY A 250 13.89 -11.86 -8.36
N ASP A 251 13.37 -10.67 -8.73
CA ASP A 251 13.54 -9.48 -7.92
C ASP A 251 12.75 -9.62 -6.63
N VAL A 252 13.36 -9.22 -5.52
CA VAL A 252 12.73 -9.15 -4.21
C VAL A 252 12.79 -7.72 -3.71
N VAL A 253 11.65 -7.20 -3.27
CA VAL A 253 11.50 -5.85 -2.71
C VAL A 253 11.01 -5.95 -1.28
N LEU A 254 11.75 -5.33 -0.36
CA LEU A 254 11.28 -5.03 0.97
C LEU A 254 10.71 -3.62 0.97
N ILE A 255 9.52 -3.47 1.50
CA ILE A 255 8.80 -2.20 1.51
C ILE A 255 8.27 -1.85 2.90
N ASP A 256 8.49 -0.60 3.31
CA ASP A 256 7.84 0.01 4.46
C ASP A 256 6.43 0.46 4.06
N LEU A 257 5.46 -0.44 4.20
CA LEU A 257 4.07 -0.21 3.81
C LEU A 257 3.38 0.83 4.69
N PHE A 258 3.92 1.12 5.86
CA PHE A 258 3.40 2.19 6.70
C PHE A 258 3.70 3.56 6.12
N SER A 259 4.88 3.74 5.54
CA SER A 259 5.37 5.03 5.05
C SER A 259 5.25 5.22 3.54
N VAL A 260 4.94 4.16 2.78
CA VAL A 260 5.00 4.19 1.31
C VAL A 260 3.63 4.00 0.70
N CYS A 261 3.22 4.98 -0.09
CA CYS A 261 2.14 4.83 -1.06
C CYS A 261 2.71 4.21 -2.33
N HIS A 262 1.99 3.28 -2.94
CA HIS A 262 2.49 2.56 -4.12
C HIS A 262 1.45 2.44 -5.22
N SER A 263 1.93 2.10 -6.42
CA SER A 263 1.12 2.02 -7.64
C SER A 263 1.75 1.03 -8.62
N VAL A 264 0.99 0.60 -9.61
CA VAL A 264 1.46 -0.23 -10.71
C VAL A 264 1.05 0.40 -12.04
N LYS A 265 2.03 0.64 -12.91
CA LYS A 265 1.76 1.10 -14.28
C LYS A 265 1.08 0.03 -15.11
N TRP A 266 0.46 0.49 -16.20
CA TRP A 266 -0.12 -0.38 -17.18
C TRP A 266 0.90 -1.36 -17.75
N LEU A 267 0.46 -2.58 -17.99
CA LEU A 267 1.22 -3.66 -18.62
C LEU A 267 0.54 -3.99 -19.95
N GLU A 268 1.27 -3.94 -21.04
CA GLU A 268 0.78 -4.44 -22.33
C GLU A 268 0.83 -5.97 -22.32
N GLU A 269 -0.35 -6.57 -22.47
CA GLU A 269 -0.45 -8.02 -22.56
C GLU A 269 0.03 -8.51 -23.93
N LYS A 270 0.84 -9.56 -23.93
CA LYS A 270 1.22 -10.30 -25.13
C LYS A 270 0.87 -11.76 -24.94
N GLU A 271 0.12 -12.31 -25.88
CA GLU A 271 -0.42 -13.70 -25.82
C GLU A 271 0.64 -14.76 -25.54
N ASP A 272 1.89 -14.54 -25.92
CA ASP A 272 2.99 -15.50 -25.83
C ASP A 272 3.95 -15.24 -24.65
N GLU A 273 3.70 -14.24 -23.80
CA GLU A 273 4.58 -13.90 -22.68
C GLU A 273 4.08 -14.49 -21.35
N PRO A 274 5.00 -14.86 -20.44
CA PRO A 274 4.61 -15.35 -19.13
C PRO A 274 3.87 -14.24 -18.35
N GLN A 275 2.77 -14.61 -17.71
CA GLN A 275 2.00 -13.72 -16.86
C GLN A 275 2.88 -13.10 -15.76
N ARG A 276 2.64 -11.81 -15.44
CA ARG A 276 3.25 -11.19 -14.29
C ARG A 276 2.64 -11.78 -13.01
N VAL A 277 3.48 -12.36 -12.16
CA VAL A 277 3.07 -12.89 -10.87
C VAL A 277 3.97 -12.32 -9.78
N LEU A 278 3.34 -11.65 -8.82
CA LEU A 278 3.99 -11.09 -7.65
C LEU A 278 3.55 -11.88 -6.43
N GLN A 279 4.51 -12.46 -5.70
CA GLN A 279 4.25 -13.07 -4.41
C GLN A 279 4.41 -12.02 -3.32
N ASN A 280 3.35 -11.80 -2.55
CA ASN A 280 3.33 -10.85 -1.46
C ASN A 280 3.38 -11.56 -0.12
N GLN A 281 4.17 -11.01 0.78
CA GLN A 281 4.17 -11.33 2.19
C GLN A 281 4.01 -10.03 2.97
N LEU A 282 2.96 -9.92 3.76
CA LEU A 282 2.63 -8.73 4.55
C LEU A 282 2.82 -9.02 6.04
N TRP A 283 3.34 -8.05 6.78
CA TRP A 283 3.50 -8.14 8.24
C TRP A 283 2.80 -7.00 8.94
N PHE A 284 2.22 -7.34 10.07
CA PHE A 284 1.48 -6.47 10.95
C PHE A 284 2.28 -6.21 12.22
N GLU A 285 1.93 -5.16 12.97
CA GLU A 285 2.55 -4.90 14.26
C GLU A 285 2.28 -6.03 15.26
N PRO A 286 3.26 -6.34 16.14
CA PRO A 286 3.02 -7.24 17.25
C PRO A 286 1.89 -6.66 18.15
N GLY A 287 0.81 -7.43 18.30
CA GLY A 287 -0.36 -7.01 19.06
C GLY A 287 -1.57 -6.59 18.23
N ALA A 288 -1.46 -6.45 16.92
CA ALA A 288 -2.60 -6.40 16.02
C ALA A 288 -3.33 -7.77 16.08
N LYS A 289 -4.58 -7.77 16.59
CA LYS A 289 -5.41 -8.98 16.70
C LYS A 289 -6.69 -8.80 15.94
#